data_3d7c8bf704d8e54b22c78b6a6d3f8aff
#
_entry.id   3d7c8bf704d8e54b22c78b6a6d3f8aff
#
_cell.length_a   1.000
_cell.length_b   1.000
_cell.length_c   1.000
_cell.angle_alpha   90.00
_cell.angle_beta   90.00
_cell.angle_gamma   90.00
#
_symmetry.space_group_name_H-M   'P 1'
#
loop_
_entity.id
_entity.type
_entity.pdbx_description
1 polymer ?
#
loop_
_entity_poly.entity_id
_entity_poly.type
_entity_poly.pdbx_seq_one_letter_code
_entity_poly.pdbx_strand_id
1 'polypeptide(L)'
;ANMNAVIFQVRQGGTAYYESSYEPWGYYAGYQNPGYDPLAAAIEEAHSRGLELHAWFNVFQTSSTHDGSPAAEHPEWICRDQNGIPMSSYRSLSPGLEDVREYTINVAMEIVRNYDIDGLHLDYVRWNEHTNSQRNNPTVDQELERLDGMINKNEIEYLISNMSGRYLYDYQHPYSAGVPDGFISWEEWWRWSVTTFVKTLH
;
A
#
# COMPACT_ATOMS: atom_id res chain seq x y z
N ALA A 1 -26.42 16.12 -13.88
CA ALA A 1 -25.51 16.35 -12.75
C ALA A 1 -24.42 17.29 -13.24
N ASN A 2 -24.13 18.35 -12.51
CA ASN A 2 -23.03 19.28 -12.84
C ASN A 2 -21.72 18.69 -12.30
N MET A 3 -21.18 17.67 -12.98
CA MET A 3 -19.83 17.15 -12.71
C MET A 3 -18.84 17.90 -13.59
N ASN A 4 -17.65 18.15 -13.07
CA ASN A 4 -16.56 18.83 -13.75
C ASN A 4 -15.27 18.01 -13.78
N ALA A 5 -15.22 16.90 -13.04
CA ALA A 5 -14.07 16.02 -13.00
C ALA A 5 -14.47 14.55 -12.85
N VAL A 6 -13.57 13.66 -13.26
CA VAL A 6 -13.62 12.20 -13.06
C VAL A 6 -12.37 11.80 -12.29
N ILE A 7 -12.52 10.94 -11.28
CA ILE A 7 -11.40 10.28 -10.61
C ILE A 7 -11.35 8.84 -11.10
N PHE A 8 -10.27 8.47 -11.78
CA PHE A 8 -10.07 7.14 -12.36
C PHE A 8 -8.95 6.39 -11.65
N GLN A 9 -9.25 5.21 -11.11
CA GLN A 9 -8.25 4.42 -10.40
C GLN A 9 -7.27 3.78 -11.38
N VAL A 10 -6.03 4.27 -11.38
CA VAL A 10 -4.97 3.83 -12.31
C VAL A 10 -4.07 2.76 -11.70
N ARG A 11 -3.96 2.71 -10.37
CA ARG A 11 -3.12 1.74 -9.65
C ARG A 11 -3.85 1.17 -8.44
N GLN A 12 -3.91 -0.16 -8.36
CA GLN A 12 -4.54 -0.86 -7.24
C GLN A 12 -3.72 -2.10 -6.87
N GLY A 13 -3.35 -2.20 -5.59
CA GLY A 13 -2.67 -3.39 -5.08
C GLY A 13 -1.29 -3.67 -5.68
N GLY A 14 -0.62 -2.68 -6.27
CA GLY A 14 0.64 -2.86 -6.99
C GLY A 14 0.46 -3.44 -8.40
N THR A 15 -0.68 -3.12 -9.04
CA THR A 15 -1.00 -3.46 -10.43
C THR A 15 -1.59 -2.25 -11.13
N ALA A 16 -1.43 -2.16 -12.45
CA ALA A 16 -1.79 -1.00 -13.25
C ALA A 16 -3.06 -1.21 -14.08
N TYR A 17 -3.78 -0.11 -14.37
CA TYR A 17 -4.88 -0.02 -15.36
C TYR A 17 -4.52 0.96 -16.48
N TYR A 18 -3.26 0.98 -16.84
CA TYR A 18 -2.65 1.71 -17.96
C TYR A 18 -1.44 0.90 -18.45
N GLU A 19 -0.86 1.25 -19.56
CA GLU A 19 0.32 0.57 -20.09
C GLU A 19 1.56 0.98 -19.28
N SER A 20 1.83 0.22 -18.21
CA SER A 20 2.96 0.44 -17.30
C SER A 20 4.17 -0.42 -17.67
N SER A 21 5.38 0.17 -17.57
CA SER A 21 6.64 -0.55 -17.65
C SER A 21 7.14 -1.09 -16.30
N TYR A 22 6.46 -0.75 -15.21
CA TYR A 22 6.84 -1.15 -13.84
C TYR A 22 5.95 -2.23 -13.24
N GLU A 23 4.64 -2.23 -13.54
CA GLU A 23 3.68 -3.07 -12.85
C GLU A 23 2.80 -3.86 -13.84
N PRO A 24 2.38 -5.08 -13.48
CA PRO A 24 1.52 -5.88 -14.35
C PRO A 24 0.11 -5.30 -14.41
N TRP A 25 -0.65 -5.72 -15.42
CA TRP A 25 -2.07 -5.41 -15.54
C TRP A 25 -2.85 -5.90 -14.30
N GLY A 26 -3.82 -5.11 -13.87
CA GLY A 26 -4.60 -5.39 -12.67
C GLY A 26 -5.72 -6.44 -12.88
N TYR A 27 -6.32 -6.84 -11.75
CA TYR A 27 -7.37 -7.85 -11.70
C TYR A 27 -8.53 -7.60 -12.68
N TYR A 28 -9.03 -6.37 -12.76
CA TYR A 28 -10.15 -6.02 -13.63
C TYR A 28 -9.80 -6.01 -15.13
N ALA A 29 -8.52 -5.99 -15.46
CA ALA A 29 -8.02 -6.24 -16.82
C ALA A 29 -7.71 -7.73 -17.07
N GLY A 30 -8.03 -8.61 -16.12
CA GLY A 30 -7.73 -10.05 -16.22
C GLY A 30 -6.26 -10.38 -16.15
N TYR A 31 -5.43 -9.51 -15.54
CA TYR A 31 -3.98 -9.61 -15.47
C TYR A 31 -3.28 -9.69 -16.83
N GLN A 32 -3.87 -9.12 -17.85
CA GLN A 32 -3.33 -9.11 -19.22
C GLN A 32 -3.72 -7.81 -19.93
N ASN A 33 -2.99 -7.48 -20.99
CA ASN A 33 -3.30 -6.33 -21.82
C ASN A 33 -4.72 -6.49 -22.40
N PRO A 34 -5.66 -5.54 -22.11
CA PRO A 34 -7.03 -5.61 -22.59
C PRO A 34 -7.17 -5.28 -24.09
N GLY A 35 -6.07 -4.99 -24.78
CA GLY A 35 -6.06 -4.61 -26.21
C GLY A 35 -6.25 -3.12 -26.47
N TYR A 36 -6.29 -2.31 -25.42
CA TYR A 36 -6.33 -0.84 -25.45
C TYR A 36 -5.75 -0.30 -24.12
N ASP A 37 -5.44 0.99 -24.07
CA ASP A 37 -5.03 1.65 -22.83
C ASP A 37 -6.24 2.31 -22.15
N PRO A 38 -6.71 1.76 -20.99
CA PRO A 38 -7.88 2.27 -20.28
C PRO A 38 -7.71 3.72 -19.78
N LEU A 39 -6.49 4.11 -19.36
CA LEU A 39 -6.25 5.48 -18.90
C LEU A 39 -6.25 6.47 -20.06
N ALA A 40 -5.59 6.16 -21.17
CA ALA A 40 -5.62 6.99 -22.36
C ALA A 40 -7.05 7.19 -22.88
N ALA A 41 -7.84 6.11 -22.95
CA ALA A 41 -9.25 6.18 -23.35
C ALA A 41 -10.10 7.02 -22.37
N ALA A 42 -9.87 6.88 -21.06
CA ALA A 42 -10.58 7.65 -20.04
C ALA A 42 -10.27 9.16 -20.14
N ILE A 43 -9.02 9.53 -20.40
CA ILE A 43 -8.60 10.92 -20.62
C ILE A 43 -9.30 11.52 -21.84
N GLU A 44 -9.24 10.84 -22.98
CA GLU A 44 -9.88 11.29 -24.22
C GLU A 44 -11.39 11.52 -24.02
N GLU A 45 -12.06 10.57 -23.38
CA GLU A 45 -13.50 10.65 -23.10
C GLU A 45 -13.87 11.75 -22.09
N ALA A 46 -13.06 11.97 -21.05
CA ALA A 46 -13.28 13.06 -20.09
C ALA A 46 -13.09 14.43 -20.76
N HIS A 47 -11.94 14.64 -21.41
CA HIS A 47 -11.58 15.91 -22.03
C HIS A 47 -12.54 16.28 -23.18
N SER A 48 -13.00 15.30 -23.97
CA SER A 48 -14.00 15.54 -25.03
C SER A 48 -15.33 16.11 -24.50
N ARG A 49 -15.59 15.93 -23.20
CA ARG A 49 -16.80 16.42 -22.50
C ARG A 49 -16.51 17.64 -21.60
N GLY A 50 -15.31 18.17 -21.63
CA GLY A 50 -14.87 19.30 -20.81
C GLY A 50 -14.77 18.94 -19.32
N LEU A 51 -14.46 17.67 -19.01
CA LEU A 51 -14.23 17.18 -17.65
C LEU A 51 -12.73 17.01 -17.42
N GLU A 52 -12.25 17.33 -16.23
CA GLU A 52 -10.92 16.97 -15.78
C GLU A 52 -10.84 15.47 -15.50
N LEU A 53 -9.65 14.86 -15.71
CA LEU A 53 -9.36 13.50 -15.28
C LEU A 53 -8.24 13.49 -14.26
N HIS A 54 -8.56 12.99 -13.06
CA HIS A 54 -7.61 12.80 -11.98
C HIS A 54 -7.29 11.31 -11.82
N ALA A 55 -6.00 10.97 -11.91
CA ALA A 55 -5.52 9.62 -11.73
C ALA A 55 -5.47 9.24 -10.24
N TRP A 56 -6.27 8.25 -9.82
CA TRP A 56 -6.24 7.74 -8.45
C TRP A 56 -5.19 6.65 -8.30
N PHE A 57 -4.19 6.94 -7.49
CA PHE A 57 -2.99 6.14 -7.27
C PHE A 57 -2.90 5.66 -5.82
N ASN A 58 -3.02 4.34 -5.59
CA ASN A 58 -2.75 3.75 -4.28
C ASN A 58 -1.24 3.67 -4.05
N VAL A 59 -0.72 4.43 -3.08
CA VAL A 59 0.73 4.63 -2.92
C VAL A 59 1.43 3.41 -2.34
N PHE A 60 1.20 3.06 -1.08
CA PHE A 60 1.94 2.00 -0.40
C PHE A 60 1.18 0.69 -0.24
N GLN A 61 -0.11 0.66 -0.50
CA GLN A 61 -0.89 -0.57 -0.41
C GLN A 61 -0.74 -1.41 -1.69
N THR A 62 -0.15 -2.61 -1.56
CA THR A 62 0.16 -3.50 -2.69
C THR A 62 -0.28 -4.93 -2.39
N SER A 63 -1.57 -5.16 -2.37
CA SER A 63 -2.17 -6.45 -1.98
C SER A 63 -2.01 -7.58 -3.00
N SER A 64 -1.58 -7.27 -4.23
CA SER A 64 -1.42 -8.27 -5.29
C SER A 64 -0.35 -9.30 -4.95
N THR A 65 -0.60 -10.55 -5.33
CA THR A 65 0.36 -11.66 -5.30
C THR A 65 0.74 -12.11 -6.71
N HIS A 66 0.26 -11.38 -7.72
CA HIS A 66 0.54 -11.68 -9.12
C HIS A 66 2.01 -11.38 -9.43
N ASP A 67 2.62 -12.25 -10.24
CA ASP A 67 4.00 -12.08 -10.71
C ASP A 67 4.17 -10.71 -11.36
N GLY A 68 5.28 -10.05 -11.08
CA GLY A 68 5.57 -8.69 -11.50
C GLY A 68 4.98 -7.59 -10.61
N SER A 69 4.11 -7.91 -9.64
CA SER A 69 3.70 -6.92 -8.64
C SER A 69 4.78 -6.69 -7.59
N PRO A 70 4.97 -5.47 -7.06
CA PRO A 70 6.11 -5.15 -6.21
C PRO A 70 6.17 -5.97 -4.92
N ALA A 71 5.03 -6.33 -4.32
CA ALA A 71 5.00 -7.17 -3.13
C ALA A 71 5.26 -8.67 -3.42
N ALA A 72 5.13 -9.11 -4.67
CA ALA A 72 5.50 -10.47 -5.09
C ALA A 72 6.99 -10.54 -5.42
N GLU A 73 7.52 -9.56 -6.17
CA GLU A 73 8.93 -9.50 -6.56
C GLU A 73 9.86 -9.13 -5.40
N HIS A 74 9.37 -8.29 -4.47
CA HIS A 74 10.11 -7.75 -3.33
C HIS A 74 9.39 -8.01 -2.00
N PRO A 75 9.26 -9.27 -1.56
CA PRO A 75 8.60 -9.59 -0.30
C PRO A 75 9.30 -8.99 0.93
N GLU A 76 10.58 -8.64 0.83
CA GLU A 76 11.33 -7.92 1.87
C GLU A 76 10.84 -6.49 2.07
N TRP A 77 10.25 -5.85 1.06
CA TRP A 77 9.71 -4.48 1.15
C TRP A 77 8.43 -4.37 1.97
N ILE A 78 7.78 -5.51 2.25
CA ILE A 78 6.51 -5.54 2.99
C ILE A 78 6.73 -5.11 4.43
N CYS A 79 5.87 -4.22 4.91
CA CYS A 79 5.82 -3.80 6.31
C CYS A 79 5.75 -5.00 7.25
N ARG A 80 6.43 -4.89 8.39
CA ARG A 80 6.53 -5.93 9.42
C ARG A 80 5.99 -5.43 10.75
N ASP A 81 5.54 -6.36 11.56
CA ASP A 81 5.18 -6.07 12.95
C ASP A 81 6.43 -6.00 13.86
N GLN A 82 6.22 -5.74 15.15
CA GLN A 82 7.29 -5.65 16.15
C GLN A 82 8.10 -6.96 16.32
N ASN A 83 7.57 -8.10 15.89
CA ASN A 83 8.23 -9.40 15.94
C ASN A 83 8.94 -9.74 14.62
N GLY A 84 8.92 -8.81 13.65
CA GLY A 84 9.51 -9.00 12.34
C GLY A 84 8.65 -9.81 11.36
N ILE A 85 7.38 -10.11 11.72
CA ILE A 85 6.47 -10.86 10.87
C ILE A 85 5.91 -9.95 9.77
N PRO A 86 6.06 -10.29 8.48
CA PRO A 86 5.54 -9.49 7.40
C PRO A 86 4.02 -9.48 7.36
N MET A 87 3.45 -8.39 6.88
CA MET A 87 2.03 -8.23 6.70
C MET A 87 1.48 -9.22 5.67
N SER A 88 0.56 -10.09 6.06
CA SER A 88 -0.01 -11.14 5.21
C SER A 88 -1.16 -10.64 4.32
N SER A 89 -1.96 -9.69 4.83
CA SER A 89 -3.04 -9.04 4.09
C SER A 89 -2.64 -7.60 3.74
N TYR A 90 -3.19 -7.04 2.67
CA TYR A 90 -2.82 -5.70 2.12
C TYR A 90 -1.37 -5.54 1.69
N ARG A 91 -0.43 -6.30 2.22
CA ARG A 91 0.99 -6.32 1.84
C ARG A 91 1.57 -4.94 1.57
N SER A 92 1.30 -4.00 2.48
CA SER A 92 1.79 -2.63 2.31
C SER A 92 3.31 -2.60 2.29
N LEU A 93 3.84 -1.87 1.32
CA LEU A 93 5.28 -1.59 1.23
C LEU A 93 5.67 -0.57 2.30
N SER A 94 6.88 -0.71 2.86
CA SER A 94 7.37 0.18 3.89
C SER A 94 7.80 1.54 3.34
N PRO A 95 7.17 2.66 3.75
CA PRO A 95 7.67 3.99 3.42
C PRO A 95 9.06 4.28 4.00
N GLY A 96 9.50 3.50 4.99
CA GLY A 96 10.82 3.61 5.63
C GLY A 96 11.97 3.26 4.70
N LEU A 97 11.74 2.38 3.72
CA LEU A 97 12.74 1.95 2.76
C LEU A 97 12.91 2.97 1.64
N GLU A 98 14.16 3.35 1.36
CA GLU A 98 14.48 4.26 0.26
C GLU A 98 14.08 3.67 -1.09
N ASP A 99 14.42 2.41 -1.34
CA ASP A 99 14.08 1.69 -2.57
C ASP A 99 12.56 1.70 -2.85
N VAL A 100 11.74 1.55 -1.80
CA VAL A 100 10.27 1.62 -1.92
C VAL A 100 9.81 3.02 -2.31
N ARG A 101 10.40 4.06 -1.71
CA ARG A 101 10.05 5.44 -2.05
C ARG A 101 10.44 5.76 -3.50
N GLU A 102 11.65 5.41 -3.90
CA GLU A 102 12.14 5.62 -5.28
C GLU A 102 11.30 4.86 -6.30
N TYR A 103 11.04 3.58 -6.05
CA TYR A 103 10.18 2.75 -6.91
C TYR A 103 8.80 3.39 -7.08
N THR A 104 8.16 3.74 -5.97
CA THR A 104 6.79 4.28 -6.00
C THR A 104 6.72 5.65 -6.69
N ILE A 105 7.76 6.49 -6.50
CA ILE A 105 7.91 7.76 -7.24
C ILE A 105 8.04 7.49 -8.74
N ASN A 106 8.86 6.53 -9.14
CA ASN A 106 9.06 6.21 -10.56
C ASN A 106 7.75 5.75 -11.22
N VAL A 107 6.97 4.90 -10.54
CA VAL A 107 5.63 4.49 -11.02
C VAL A 107 4.67 5.67 -11.14
N ALA A 108 4.63 6.57 -10.15
CA ALA A 108 3.79 7.76 -10.19
C ALA A 108 4.22 8.71 -11.32
N MET A 109 5.53 8.93 -11.47
CA MET A 109 6.08 9.80 -12.52
C MET A 109 5.95 9.22 -13.93
N GLU A 110 5.85 7.91 -14.08
CA GLU A 110 5.50 7.28 -15.37
C GLU A 110 4.14 7.79 -15.85
N ILE A 111 3.14 7.84 -14.96
CA ILE A 111 1.81 8.36 -15.28
C ILE A 111 1.88 9.84 -15.65
N VAL A 112 2.51 10.64 -14.80
CA VAL A 112 2.60 12.10 -15.00
C VAL A 112 3.33 12.48 -16.30
N ARG A 113 4.32 11.68 -16.73
CA ARG A 113 5.10 11.96 -17.94
C ARG A 113 4.45 11.48 -19.22
N ASN A 114 3.67 10.40 -19.15
CA ASN A 114 3.16 9.72 -20.33
C ASN A 114 1.68 10.03 -20.63
N TYR A 115 0.95 10.63 -19.68
CA TYR A 115 -0.49 10.86 -19.80
C TYR A 115 -0.85 12.30 -19.48
N ASP A 116 -1.80 12.85 -20.22
CA ASP A 116 -2.34 14.22 -20.05
C ASP A 116 -3.43 14.23 -18.95
N ILE A 117 -3.03 13.87 -17.73
CA ILE A 117 -3.90 13.91 -16.55
C ILE A 117 -3.94 15.33 -15.98
N ASP A 118 -5.10 15.75 -15.45
CA ASP A 118 -5.26 17.05 -14.78
C ASP A 118 -4.79 17.02 -13.33
N GLY A 119 -4.71 15.84 -12.73
CA GLY A 119 -4.22 15.67 -11.37
C GLY A 119 -3.90 14.22 -11.00
N LEU A 120 -2.99 14.07 -10.04
CA LEU A 120 -2.64 12.79 -9.43
C LEU A 120 -3.20 12.77 -8.00
N HIS A 121 -4.18 11.89 -7.74
CA HIS A 121 -4.78 11.69 -6.43
C HIS A 121 -4.05 10.57 -5.69
N LEU A 122 -3.33 10.91 -4.63
CA LEU A 122 -2.57 9.98 -3.80
C LEU A 122 -3.46 9.41 -2.69
N ASP A 123 -3.72 8.10 -2.73
CA ASP A 123 -4.41 7.38 -1.68
C ASP A 123 -3.46 6.39 -1.00
N TYR A 124 -3.77 5.98 0.24
CA TYR A 124 -2.91 5.10 1.06
C TYR A 124 -1.46 5.61 1.19
N VAL A 125 -1.27 6.92 1.20
CA VAL A 125 0.02 7.59 1.41
C VAL A 125 0.36 7.64 2.91
N ARG A 126 0.49 6.46 3.51
CA ARG A 126 0.66 6.27 4.95
C ARG A 126 1.27 4.92 5.27
N TRP A 127 1.80 4.79 6.48
CA TRP A 127 2.03 3.48 7.08
C TRP A 127 0.70 2.75 7.26
N ASN A 128 0.72 1.43 7.08
CA ASN A 128 -0.48 0.65 7.30
C ASN A 128 -0.62 0.32 8.79
N GLU A 129 -1.51 1.05 9.46
CA GLU A 129 -1.81 0.86 10.88
C GLU A 129 -2.82 -0.27 11.15
N HIS A 130 -3.32 -0.94 10.11
CA HIS A 130 -4.24 -2.05 10.32
C HIS A 130 -3.54 -3.17 11.07
N THR A 131 -4.10 -3.54 12.20
CA THR A 131 -3.73 -4.75 12.91
C THR A 131 -4.27 -5.97 12.16
N ASN A 132 -3.60 -7.11 12.25
CA ASN A 132 -4.13 -8.38 11.73
C ASN A 132 -5.55 -8.71 12.25
N SER A 133 -5.93 -8.12 13.39
CA SER A 133 -7.21 -8.35 14.06
C SER A 133 -8.43 -7.81 13.31
N GLN A 134 -8.28 -6.93 12.31
CA GLN A 134 -9.46 -6.24 11.78
C GLN A 134 -10.17 -6.92 10.60
N ARG A 135 -9.64 -7.97 9.98
CA ARG A 135 -10.31 -8.56 8.82
C ARG A 135 -10.49 -10.08 8.76
N ASN A 136 -9.65 -10.87 9.38
CA ASN A 136 -9.73 -12.34 9.29
C ASN A 136 -9.36 -13.07 10.61
N ASN A 137 -9.00 -12.33 11.65
CA ASN A 137 -8.75 -12.97 12.93
C ASN A 137 -10.05 -12.99 13.76
N PRO A 138 -10.34 -14.10 14.41
CA PRO A 138 -11.43 -14.17 15.36
C PRO A 138 -11.25 -13.05 16.39
N THR A 139 -12.35 -12.50 16.87
CA THR A 139 -12.32 -11.60 18.02
C THR A 139 -11.71 -12.33 19.21
N VAL A 140 -11.22 -11.57 20.21
CA VAL A 140 -10.74 -12.16 21.49
C VAL A 140 -11.75 -13.18 22.01
N ASP A 141 -13.04 -12.84 21.96
CA ASP A 141 -14.12 -13.71 22.45
C ASP A 141 -14.28 -14.97 21.61
N GLN A 142 -14.16 -14.89 20.28
CA GLN A 142 -14.23 -16.06 19.39
C GLN A 142 -13.02 -16.99 19.56
N GLU A 143 -11.84 -16.44 19.83
CA GLU A 143 -10.64 -17.24 20.08
C GLU A 143 -10.66 -17.82 21.50
N LEU A 144 -11.21 -17.09 22.46
CA LEU A 144 -11.50 -17.60 23.81
C LEU A 144 -12.49 -18.77 23.75
N GLU A 145 -13.57 -18.68 22.98
CA GLU A 145 -14.52 -19.77 22.77
C GLU A 145 -13.86 -21.00 22.11
N ARG A 146 -13.01 -20.77 21.09
CA ARG A 146 -12.32 -21.87 20.39
C ARG A 146 -11.27 -22.57 21.25
N LEU A 147 -10.63 -21.83 22.16
CA LEU A 147 -9.56 -22.34 23.04
C LEU A 147 -10.03 -22.61 24.46
N ASP A 148 -11.35 -22.63 24.71
CA ASP A 148 -11.92 -22.83 26.04
C ASP A 148 -11.35 -24.10 26.70
N GLY A 149 -10.68 -23.89 27.83
CA GLY A 149 -10.05 -24.93 28.62
C GLY A 149 -8.65 -25.37 28.16
N MET A 150 -8.08 -24.83 27.08
CA MET A 150 -6.73 -25.19 26.63
C MET A 150 -5.66 -24.22 27.09
N ILE A 151 -5.99 -22.91 27.20
CA ILE A 151 -5.05 -21.85 27.53
C ILE A 151 -5.71 -20.90 28.54
N ASN A 152 -4.95 -20.37 29.49
CA ASN A 152 -5.50 -19.41 30.43
C ASN A 152 -5.69 -18.00 29.78
N LYS A 153 -6.58 -17.21 30.38
CA LYS A 153 -6.96 -15.89 29.85
C LYS A 153 -5.77 -14.97 29.64
N ASN A 154 -4.78 -14.98 30.52
CA ASN A 154 -3.60 -14.10 30.43
C ASN A 154 -2.68 -14.51 29.28
N GLU A 155 -2.56 -15.80 28.96
CA GLU A 155 -1.82 -16.29 27.80
C GLU A 155 -2.52 -15.94 26.51
N ILE A 156 -3.84 -15.96 26.46
CA ILE A 156 -4.63 -15.51 25.30
C ILE A 156 -4.49 -14.01 25.12
N GLU A 157 -4.62 -13.20 26.17
CA GLU A 157 -4.42 -11.76 26.12
C GLU A 157 -3.00 -11.41 25.67
N TYR A 158 -1.99 -12.16 26.11
CA TYR A 158 -0.60 -12.02 25.65
C TYR A 158 -0.45 -12.39 24.18
N LEU A 159 -0.99 -13.50 23.73
CA LEU A 159 -0.96 -13.93 22.34
C LEU A 159 -1.68 -12.92 21.45
N ILE A 160 -2.85 -12.43 21.83
CA ILE A 160 -3.62 -11.45 21.09
C ILE A 160 -2.92 -10.09 21.07
N SER A 161 -2.32 -9.64 22.17
CA SER A 161 -1.54 -8.42 22.21
C SER A 161 -0.30 -8.48 21.32
N ASN A 162 0.28 -9.67 21.16
CA ASN A 162 1.39 -9.91 20.24
C ASN A 162 0.94 -10.15 18.79
N MET A 163 -0.26 -10.65 18.56
CA MET A 163 -0.86 -10.81 17.22
C MET A 163 -1.46 -9.51 16.69
N SER A 164 -1.82 -8.56 17.55
CA SER A 164 -2.34 -7.24 17.19
C SER A 164 -1.27 -6.22 16.85
N GLY A 165 -0.05 -6.68 16.51
CA GLY A 165 1.06 -5.82 16.14
C GLY A 165 0.69 -4.94 14.93
N ARG A 166 0.92 -3.63 15.06
CA ARG A 166 0.88 -2.72 13.92
C ARG A 166 2.08 -3.01 13.02
N TYR A 167 1.88 -2.98 11.72
CA TYR A 167 2.93 -3.18 10.71
C TYR A 167 3.63 -1.86 10.41
N LEU A 168 4.47 -1.42 11.33
CA LEU A 168 5.11 -0.10 11.33
C LEU A 168 6.65 -0.21 11.24
N TYR A 169 7.15 -1.38 10.89
CA TYR A 169 8.58 -1.68 10.82
C TYR A 169 8.89 -2.35 9.47
N ASP A 170 10.16 -2.53 9.19
CA ASP A 170 10.63 -3.23 8.00
C ASP A 170 11.91 -4.03 8.28
N TYR A 171 12.45 -4.67 7.26
CA TYR A 171 13.61 -5.54 7.43
C TYR A 171 14.91 -4.78 7.75
N GLN A 172 15.00 -3.50 7.35
CA GLN A 172 16.14 -2.64 7.68
C GLN A 172 15.98 -1.94 9.03
N HIS A 173 14.74 -1.70 9.45
CA HIS A 173 14.38 -1.00 10.67
C HIS A 173 13.45 -1.87 11.52
N PRO A 174 13.94 -3.03 12.04
CA PRO A 174 13.15 -3.88 12.91
C PRO A 174 12.99 -3.23 14.29
N TYR A 175 11.84 -3.46 14.94
CA TYR A 175 11.57 -2.92 16.28
C TYR A 175 12.68 -3.23 17.28
N SER A 176 13.26 -4.44 17.22
CA SER A 176 14.32 -4.91 18.11
C SER A 176 15.66 -4.13 17.99
N ALA A 177 15.88 -3.43 16.88
CA ALA A 177 17.06 -2.59 16.70
C ALA A 177 16.93 -1.22 17.40
N GLY A 178 15.72 -0.88 17.87
CA GLY A 178 15.44 0.45 18.42
C GLY A 178 15.13 1.50 17.36
N VAL A 179 14.91 2.72 17.79
CA VAL A 179 14.62 3.86 16.92
C VAL A 179 15.80 4.09 15.97
N PRO A 180 15.56 4.28 14.66
CA PRO A 180 16.64 4.53 13.70
C PRO A 180 17.46 5.77 14.04
N ASP A 181 18.76 5.71 13.71
CA ASP A 181 19.71 6.80 13.99
C ASP A 181 19.24 8.14 13.42
N GLY A 182 19.39 9.19 14.20
CA GLY A 182 18.99 10.55 13.84
C GLY A 182 17.54 10.91 14.21
N PHE A 183 16.77 9.98 14.78
CA PHE A 183 15.41 10.20 15.24
C PHE A 183 15.27 10.00 16.75
N ILE A 184 14.38 10.76 17.38
CA ILE A 184 14.13 10.67 18.84
C ILE A 184 13.00 9.69 19.17
N SER A 185 12.17 9.32 18.20
CA SER A 185 11.07 8.37 18.39
C SER A 185 10.66 7.69 17.08
N TRP A 186 9.95 6.57 17.18
CA TRP A 186 9.37 5.88 16.04
C TRP A 186 8.36 6.76 15.30
N GLU A 187 7.54 7.56 16.02
CA GLU A 187 6.57 8.47 15.39
C GLU A 187 7.24 9.54 14.53
N GLU A 188 8.40 10.03 14.96
CA GLU A 188 9.17 10.98 14.16
C GLU A 188 9.66 10.35 12.86
N TRP A 189 10.24 9.14 12.95
CA TRP A 189 10.71 8.39 11.79
C TRP A 189 9.57 7.99 10.84
N TRP A 190 8.42 7.52 11.35
CA TRP A 190 7.26 7.22 10.51
C TRP A 190 6.75 8.44 9.76
N ARG A 191 6.64 9.58 10.42
CA ARG A 191 6.24 10.84 9.77
C ARG A 191 7.26 11.31 8.74
N TRP A 192 8.55 11.22 9.09
CA TRP A 192 9.63 11.59 8.18
C TRP A 192 9.59 10.77 6.90
N SER A 193 9.45 9.45 6.97
CA SER A 193 9.47 8.57 5.81
C SER A 193 8.36 8.89 4.80
N VAL A 194 7.12 9.09 5.26
CA VAL A 194 6.00 9.50 4.41
C VAL A 194 6.18 10.93 3.89
N THR A 195 6.64 11.84 4.74
CA THR A 195 6.87 13.25 4.36
C THR A 195 7.96 13.35 3.30
N THR A 196 9.01 12.54 3.40
CA THR A 196 10.10 12.50 2.41
C THR A 196 9.58 12.04 1.06
N PHE A 197 8.78 10.97 1.01
CA PHE A 197 8.13 10.53 -0.22
C PHE A 197 7.33 11.68 -0.89
N VAL A 198 6.43 12.32 -0.13
CA VAL A 198 5.58 13.39 -0.66
C VAL A 198 6.40 14.58 -1.17
N LYS A 199 7.44 14.98 -0.42
CA LYS A 199 8.32 16.09 -0.82
C LYS A 199 9.17 15.78 -2.05
N THR A 200 9.56 14.51 -2.24
CA THR A 200 10.37 14.11 -3.40
C THR A 200 9.52 13.98 -4.66
N LEU A 201 8.24 13.59 -4.50
CA LEU A 201 7.30 13.49 -5.62
C LEU A 201 6.89 14.89 -6.14
N HIS A 202 6.84 15.91 -5.28
CA HIS A 202 6.48 17.28 -5.62
C HIS A 202 7.62 18.01 -6.34
#